data_b789112af911dc15db26d838b7a4e31b
#
_entry.id   b789112af911dc15db26d838b7a4e31b
#
_cell.length_a   1.000
_cell.length_b   1.000
_cell.length_c   1.000
_cell.angle_alpha   90.00
_cell.angle_beta   90.00
_cell.angle_gamma   90.00
#
_symmetry.space_group_name_H-M   'P 1'
#
loop_
_entity.id
_entity.type
_entity.pdbx_description
1 polymer ?
#
loop_
_entity_poly.entity_id
_entity_poly.type
_entity_poly.pdbx_seq_one_letter_code
_entity_poly.pdbx_strand_id
1 'polypeptide(L)'
;MEFESVIGLETHVELSTKTKMYCGCAIEFGGKANTHVCPVCLGLPGSLPQLNKQVVELGIKAGIALNCEITKVGRMDRKNYFYPDCPRNYQITQDELPLCRNGYVDIELESGEIKRIGIERIHIEDDAGKLLHTKRGALIDFNRARSEERRVGKECR
;
A
#
# COMPACT_ATOMS: atom_id res chain seq x y z
N MET A 1 -26.19 19.66 22.16
CA MET A 1 -24.89 19.23 21.61
C MET A 1 -25.14 18.89 20.15
N GLU A 2 -24.54 19.61 19.23
CA GLU A 2 -24.58 19.29 17.80
C GLU A 2 -23.40 18.38 17.50
N PHE A 3 -23.62 17.29 16.78
CA PHE A 3 -22.57 16.38 16.34
C PHE A 3 -22.35 16.57 14.85
N GLU A 4 -21.09 16.70 14.45
CA GLU A 4 -20.67 16.72 13.06
C GLU A 4 -20.08 15.37 12.69
N SER A 5 -20.54 14.78 11.57
CA SER A 5 -19.99 13.52 11.05
C SER A 5 -18.74 13.81 10.24
N VAL A 6 -17.60 13.23 10.64
CA VAL A 6 -16.34 13.27 9.89
C VAL A 6 -16.06 11.87 9.35
N ILE A 7 -15.94 11.75 8.03
CA ILE A 7 -15.71 10.47 7.35
C ILE A 7 -14.37 10.54 6.63
N GLY A 8 -13.45 9.63 6.99
CA GLY A 8 -12.19 9.41 6.29
C GLY A 8 -12.27 8.14 5.44
N LEU A 9 -11.75 8.20 4.23
CA LEU A 9 -11.60 7.05 3.34
C LEU A 9 -10.12 6.75 3.14
N GLU A 10 -9.77 5.48 3.16
CA GLU A 10 -8.44 4.99 2.82
C GLU A 10 -8.57 3.96 1.69
N THR A 11 -7.86 4.20 0.60
CA THR A 11 -7.90 3.34 -0.59
C THR A 11 -6.51 2.78 -0.86
N HIS A 12 -6.39 1.46 -0.93
CA HIS A 12 -5.15 0.79 -1.30
C HIS A 12 -5.15 0.47 -2.79
N VAL A 13 -4.03 0.77 -3.45
CA VAL A 13 -3.82 0.50 -4.88
C VAL A 13 -2.54 -0.30 -5.06
N GLU A 14 -2.63 -1.46 -5.70
CA GLU A 14 -1.47 -2.23 -6.09
C GLU A 14 -0.87 -1.68 -7.38
N LEU A 15 0.47 -1.53 -7.37
CA LEU A 15 1.18 -0.98 -8.51
C LEU A 15 1.63 -2.10 -9.46
N SER A 16 1.40 -1.91 -10.76
CA SER A 16 1.80 -2.85 -11.82
C SER A 16 3.30 -2.76 -12.10
N THR A 17 4.11 -3.28 -11.19
CA THR A 17 5.57 -3.40 -11.33
C THR A 17 5.97 -4.84 -11.66
N LYS A 18 7.18 -5.04 -12.18
CA LYS A 18 7.72 -6.38 -12.46
C LYS A 18 8.30 -7.05 -11.22
N THR A 19 8.73 -6.25 -10.26
CA THR A 19 9.34 -6.71 -9.01
C THR A 19 8.69 -6.06 -7.81
N LYS A 20 8.88 -6.66 -6.64
CA LYS A 20 8.41 -6.11 -5.38
C LYS A 20 9.00 -4.73 -5.10
N MET A 21 8.39 -4.02 -4.16
CA MET A 21 8.74 -2.65 -3.83
C MET A 21 10.17 -2.50 -3.31
N TYR A 22 10.67 -3.45 -2.54
CA TYR A 22 11.95 -3.33 -1.84
C TYR A 22 12.98 -4.41 -2.18
N CYS A 23 12.72 -5.23 -3.21
CA CYS A 23 13.68 -6.24 -3.69
C CYS A 23 13.44 -6.60 -5.15
N GLY A 24 14.33 -7.41 -5.71
CA GLY A 24 14.25 -7.88 -7.11
C GLY A 24 13.38 -9.11 -7.35
N CYS A 25 12.66 -9.62 -6.34
CA CYS A 25 11.78 -10.78 -6.53
C CYS A 25 10.60 -10.42 -7.42
N ALA A 26 10.28 -11.31 -8.36
CA ALA A 26 9.16 -11.14 -9.27
C ALA A 26 7.82 -11.13 -8.52
N ILE A 27 6.87 -10.36 -9.08
CA ILE A 27 5.46 -10.37 -8.67
C ILE A 27 4.71 -11.17 -9.74
N GLU A 28 4.69 -12.49 -9.60
CA GLU A 28 3.99 -13.37 -10.53
C GLU A 28 2.76 -13.96 -9.87
N PHE A 29 1.66 -13.98 -10.63
CA PHE A 29 0.41 -14.55 -10.17
C PHE A 29 0.45 -16.09 -10.26
N GLY A 30 -0.04 -16.80 -9.22
CA GLY A 30 -0.23 -18.26 -9.28
C GLY A 30 1.00 -19.11 -9.02
N GLY A 31 2.13 -18.53 -8.58
CA GLY A 31 3.32 -19.28 -8.17
C GLY A 31 3.07 -20.10 -6.90
N LYS A 32 3.82 -21.20 -6.71
CA LYS A 32 3.82 -21.96 -5.46
C LYS A 32 4.27 -21.06 -4.31
N ALA A 33 3.61 -21.18 -3.15
CA ALA A 33 3.88 -20.33 -1.98
C ALA A 33 5.37 -20.31 -1.62
N ASN A 34 5.86 -19.11 -1.33
CA ASN A 34 7.25 -18.83 -0.90
C ASN A 34 8.35 -19.26 -1.91
N THR A 35 8.04 -19.27 -3.21
CA THR A 35 9.05 -19.53 -4.25
C THR A 35 9.70 -18.28 -4.82
N HIS A 36 9.03 -17.12 -4.67
CA HIS A 36 9.52 -15.80 -5.11
C HIS A 36 9.92 -14.95 -3.91
N VAL A 37 10.84 -15.46 -3.11
CA VAL A 37 11.30 -14.79 -1.89
C VAL A 37 12.83 -14.72 -1.84
N CYS A 38 13.34 -13.71 -1.13
CA CYS A 38 14.76 -13.50 -0.89
C CYS A 38 14.99 -13.08 0.57
N PRO A 39 16.24 -12.96 1.04
CA PRO A 39 16.52 -12.49 2.40
C PRO A 39 15.79 -11.18 2.78
N VAL A 40 15.62 -10.25 1.84
CA VAL A 40 14.89 -9.00 2.09
C VAL A 40 13.41 -9.25 2.35
N CYS A 41 12.73 -10.05 1.50
CA CYS A 41 11.31 -10.39 1.71
C CYS A 41 11.07 -11.10 3.04
N LEU A 42 12.04 -11.95 3.44
CA LEU A 42 11.95 -12.73 4.67
C LEU A 42 12.43 -11.97 5.91
N GLY A 43 12.90 -10.74 5.75
CA GLY A 43 13.37 -9.93 6.86
C GLY A 43 14.60 -10.50 7.57
N LEU A 44 15.46 -11.22 6.85
CA LEU A 44 16.64 -11.86 7.47
C LEU A 44 17.66 -10.83 7.94
N PRO A 45 18.38 -11.11 9.04
CA PRO A 45 19.39 -10.21 9.56
C PRO A 45 20.43 -9.81 8.51
N GLY A 46 20.77 -8.53 8.45
CA GLY A 46 21.76 -7.97 7.51
C GLY A 46 21.22 -7.67 6.12
N SER A 47 19.98 -8.05 5.79
CA SER A 47 19.36 -7.67 4.51
C SER A 47 18.87 -6.23 4.53
N LEU A 48 19.13 -5.49 3.44
CA LEU A 48 18.73 -4.09 3.29
C LEU A 48 17.72 -3.93 2.16
N PRO A 49 16.50 -3.42 2.45
CA PRO A 49 15.50 -3.08 1.44
C PRO A 49 16.01 -1.99 0.49
N GLN A 50 15.75 -2.15 -0.81
CA GLN A 50 16.07 -1.16 -1.84
C GLN A 50 14.80 -0.79 -2.59
N LEU A 51 14.46 0.50 -2.57
CA LEU A 51 13.23 1.00 -3.19
C LEU A 51 13.27 0.85 -4.71
N ASN A 52 12.23 0.25 -5.25
CA ASN A 52 12.01 0.12 -6.68
C ASN A 52 11.62 1.48 -7.29
N LYS A 53 12.43 1.99 -8.21
CA LYS A 53 12.21 3.27 -8.89
C LYS A 53 10.84 3.34 -9.57
N GLN A 54 10.38 2.24 -10.19
CA GLN A 54 9.09 2.20 -10.88
C GLN A 54 7.91 2.44 -9.94
N VAL A 55 8.01 2.02 -8.68
CA VAL A 55 7.00 2.31 -7.64
C VAL A 55 6.83 3.81 -7.44
N VAL A 56 7.95 4.53 -7.33
CA VAL A 56 7.93 6.00 -7.18
C VAL A 56 7.33 6.66 -8.41
N GLU A 57 7.73 6.24 -9.60
CA GLU A 57 7.20 6.77 -10.87
C GLU A 57 5.69 6.57 -11.01
N LEU A 58 5.19 5.39 -10.66
CA LEU A 58 3.75 5.09 -10.70
C LEU A 58 2.98 5.87 -9.62
N GLY A 59 3.54 5.98 -8.43
CA GLY A 59 2.95 6.79 -7.36
C GLY A 59 2.87 8.29 -7.71
N ILE A 60 3.91 8.83 -8.36
CA ILE A 60 3.89 10.21 -8.88
C ILE A 60 2.81 10.37 -9.96
N LYS A 61 2.67 9.42 -10.87
CA LYS A 61 1.61 9.45 -11.89
C LYS A 61 0.22 9.47 -11.26
N ALA A 62 -0.01 8.66 -10.23
CA ALA A 62 -1.26 8.67 -9.47
C ALA A 62 -1.48 10.04 -8.80
N GLY A 63 -0.43 10.61 -8.19
CA GLY A 63 -0.49 11.93 -7.58
C GLY A 63 -0.87 13.03 -8.57
N ILE A 64 -0.27 13.03 -9.76
CA ILE A 64 -0.60 13.99 -10.84
C ILE A 64 -2.06 13.82 -11.29
N ALA A 65 -2.51 12.58 -11.48
CA ALA A 65 -3.89 12.29 -11.89
C ALA A 65 -4.93 12.73 -10.86
N LEU A 66 -4.55 12.78 -9.58
CA LEU A 66 -5.40 13.19 -8.46
C LEU A 66 -5.12 14.63 -8.00
N ASN A 67 -4.50 15.45 -8.85
CA ASN A 67 -4.21 16.86 -8.60
C ASN A 67 -3.41 17.13 -7.30
N CYS A 68 -2.54 16.20 -6.92
CA CYS A 68 -1.72 16.32 -5.73
C CYS A 68 -0.45 17.13 -5.98
N GLU A 69 0.04 17.77 -4.93
CA GLU A 69 1.38 18.34 -4.86
C GLU A 69 2.40 17.19 -4.70
N ILE A 70 3.41 17.14 -5.57
CA ILE A 70 4.46 16.12 -5.50
C ILE A 70 5.56 16.58 -4.53
N THR A 71 5.86 15.75 -3.54
CA THR A 71 6.92 16.02 -2.57
C THR A 71 8.28 15.84 -3.23
N LYS A 72 9.13 16.90 -3.19
CA LYS A 72 10.47 16.88 -3.79
C LYS A 72 11.47 16.04 -2.98
N VAL A 73 11.26 15.97 -1.68
CA VAL A 73 12.11 15.20 -0.74
C VAL A 73 11.18 14.34 0.11
N GLY A 74 11.09 13.06 -0.21
CA GLY A 74 10.34 12.07 0.56
C GLY A 74 11.23 11.29 1.51
N ARG A 75 10.64 10.71 2.54
CA ARG A 75 11.30 9.82 3.50
C ARG A 75 10.46 8.57 3.71
N MET A 76 11.16 7.45 3.90
CA MET A 76 10.54 6.22 4.35
C MET A 76 10.60 6.16 5.87
N ASP A 77 9.52 5.76 6.48
CA ASP A 77 9.34 5.60 7.92
C ASP A 77 9.06 4.13 8.25
N ARG A 78 9.15 3.75 9.53
CA ARG A 78 8.83 2.41 10.02
C ARG A 78 7.57 2.44 10.86
N LYS A 79 6.55 1.69 10.41
CA LYS A 79 5.33 1.41 11.17
C LYS A 79 5.53 0.10 11.90
N ASN A 80 5.84 0.16 13.19
CA ASN A 80 6.15 -1.03 13.97
C ASN A 80 4.88 -1.77 14.38
N TYR A 81 4.81 -3.05 14.04
CA TYR A 81 3.79 -3.95 14.54
C TYR A 81 4.29 -5.41 14.47
N PHE A 82 3.78 -6.25 15.39
CA PHE A 82 4.15 -7.65 15.46
C PHE A 82 2.98 -8.51 14.96
N TYR A 83 3.13 -9.02 13.75
CA TYR A 83 2.17 -9.96 13.20
C TYR A 83 2.88 -10.96 12.28
N PRO A 84 2.38 -12.20 12.16
CA PRO A 84 3.07 -13.26 11.39
C PRO A 84 3.33 -12.92 9.92
N ASP A 85 2.52 -12.07 9.31
CA ASP A 85 2.65 -11.63 7.91
C ASP A 85 3.68 -10.50 7.70
N CYS A 86 4.28 -9.99 8.79
CA CYS A 86 5.30 -8.97 8.76
C CYS A 86 6.65 -9.51 9.26
N PRO A 87 7.53 -10.02 8.38
CA PRO A 87 8.73 -10.75 8.79
C PRO A 87 9.77 -9.88 9.48
N ARG A 88 9.75 -8.57 9.26
CA ARG A 88 10.65 -7.59 9.89
C ARG A 88 10.12 -7.02 11.20
N ASN A 89 8.88 -7.36 11.58
CA ASN A 89 8.17 -6.73 12.69
C ASN A 89 7.93 -5.22 12.54
N TYR A 90 8.11 -4.70 11.32
CA TYR A 90 7.72 -3.35 10.92
C TYR A 90 7.37 -3.33 9.43
N GLN A 91 6.48 -2.45 9.06
CA GLN A 91 6.14 -2.13 7.68
C GLN A 91 6.88 -0.85 7.29
N ILE A 92 7.51 -0.85 6.11
CA ILE A 92 8.10 0.37 5.55
C ILE A 92 6.98 1.17 4.93
N THR A 93 6.83 2.41 5.33
CA THR A 93 5.76 3.32 4.91
C THR A 93 6.25 4.75 4.81
N GLN A 94 5.37 5.71 4.67
CA GLN A 94 5.67 7.13 4.74
C GLN A 94 4.63 7.83 5.61
N ASP A 95 5.03 8.70 6.51
CA ASP A 95 4.15 9.49 7.36
C ASP A 95 4.40 11.00 7.21
N GLU A 96 5.48 11.53 7.76
CA GLU A 96 5.74 12.97 7.73
C GLU A 96 6.04 13.53 6.34
N LEU A 97 6.72 12.76 5.48
CA LEU A 97 7.11 13.18 4.14
C LEU A 97 6.60 12.19 3.09
N PRO A 98 5.27 12.09 2.90
CA PRO A 98 4.67 11.21 1.90
C PRO A 98 5.01 11.66 0.48
N LEU A 99 4.77 10.77 -0.48
CA LEU A 99 5.07 11.02 -1.89
C LEU A 99 4.28 12.20 -2.46
N CYS A 100 3.00 12.33 -2.08
CA CYS A 100 2.14 13.41 -2.56
C CYS A 100 1.21 13.90 -1.43
N ARG A 101 0.75 15.16 -1.55
CA ARG A 101 -0.17 15.80 -0.59
C ARG A 101 -1.18 16.70 -1.29
N ASN A 102 -2.20 17.11 -0.55
CA ASN A 102 -3.10 18.21 -0.91
C ASN A 102 -3.73 18.02 -2.29
N GLY A 103 -4.15 16.80 -2.60
CA GLY A 103 -4.85 16.49 -3.84
C GLY A 103 -6.35 16.67 -3.74
N TYR A 104 -7.03 16.44 -4.87
CA TYR A 104 -8.48 16.41 -4.90
C TYR A 104 -9.01 15.64 -6.10
N VAL A 105 -10.25 15.23 -5.99
CA VAL A 105 -11.06 14.70 -7.08
C VAL A 105 -12.43 15.39 -7.06
N ASP A 106 -12.90 15.78 -8.22
CA ASP A 106 -14.24 16.33 -8.38
C ASP A 106 -15.18 15.19 -8.80
N ILE A 107 -16.27 15.01 -8.05
CA ILE A 107 -17.29 13.99 -8.31
C ILE A 107 -18.62 14.66 -8.63
N GLU A 108 -19.38 14.08 -9.54
CA GLU A 108 -20.76 14.49 -9.83
C GLU A 108 -21.71 13.72 -8.91
N LEU A 109 -22.52 14.45 -8.16
CA LEU A 109 -23.58 13.89 -7.31
C LEU A 109 -24.81 13.54 -8.15
N GLU A 110 -25.71 12.71 -7.62
CA GLU A 110 -26.99 12.38 -8.25
C GLU A 110 -27.85 13.61 -8.60
N SER A 111 -27.64 14.72 -7.88
CA SER A 111 -28.26 16.01 -8.16
C SER A 111 -27.69 16.74 -9.39
N GLY A 112 -26.61 16.26 -9.98
CA GLY A 112 -25.83 16.97 -11.01
C GLY A 112 -24.87 18.04 -10.48
N GLU A 113 -24.80 18.22 -9.16
CA GLU A 113 -23.85 19.12 -8.51
C GLU A 113 -22.45 18.50 -8.48
N ILE A 114 -21.43 19.32 -8.76
CA ILE A 114 -20.02 18.89 -8.64
C ILE A 114 -19.53 19.13 -7.21
N LYS A 115 -19.11 18.05 -6.56
CA LYS A 115 -18.53 18.11 -5.22
C LYS A 115 -17.05 17.77 -5.26
N ARG A 116 -16.23 18.64 -4.68
CA ARG A 116 -14.79 18.39 -4.51
C ARG A 116 -14.52 17.60 -3.26
N ILE A 117 -13.82 16.47 -3.43
CA ILE A 117 -13.34 15.62 -2.34
C ILE A 117 -11.83 15.81 -2.23
N GLY A 118 -11.37 16.29 -1.06
CA GLY A 118 -9.96 16.48 -0.77
C GLY A 118 -9.23 15.15 -0.56
N ILE A 119 -7.98 15.08 -1.02
CA ILE A 119 -7.06 13.98 -0.77
C ILE A 119 -5.95 14.51 0.11
N GLU A 120 -5.87 14.03 1.33
CA GLU A 120 -4.88 14.49 2.30
C GLU A 120 -3.46 14.14 1.83
N ARG A 121 -3.25 12.87 1.48
CA ARG A 121 -1.95 12.36 1.03
C ARG A 121 -2.05 11.09 0.19
N ILE A 122 -1.00 10.87 -0.58
CA ILE A 122 -0.69 9.58 -1.19
C ILE A 122 0.70 9.18 -0.70
N HIS A 123 0.80 8.02 -0.11
CA HIS A 123 2.07 7.45 0.34
C HIS A 123 2.27 6.05 -0.22
N ILE A 124 3.50 5.60 -0.26
CA ILE A 124 3.87 4.25 -0.65
C ILE A 124 4.20 3.45 0.61
N GLU A 125 3.75 2.21 0.66
CA GLU A 125 4.05 1.33 1.77
C GLU A 125 4.31 -0.11 1.32
N ASP A 126 5.10 -0.79 2.13
CA ASP A 126 5.40 -2.20 1.96
C ASP A 126 4.14 -3.03 2.27
N ASP A 127 3.92 -4.04 1.48
CA ASP A 127 2.77 -4.89 1.69
C ASP A 127 3.12 -6.07 2.60
N ALA A 128 2.13 -6.61 3.29
CA ALA A 128 2.25 -7.75 4.18
C ALA A 128 2.18 -9.07 3.41
N GLY A 129 2.71 -10.15 3.97
CA GLY A 129 2.52 -11.50 3.45
C GLY A 129 1.06 -11.94 3.48
N LYS A 130 0.68 -12.88 2.64
CA LYS A 130 -0.66 -13.46 2.64
C LYS A 130 -0.80 -14.48 3.77
N LEU A 131 -1.69 -14.22 4.72
CA LEU A 131 -2.00 -15.11 5.82
C LEU A 131 -3.10 -16.11 5.42
N LEU A 132 -2.80 -17.40 5.55
CA LEU A 132 -3.71 -18.50 5.28
C LEU A 132 -4.07 -19.20 6.60
N HIS A 133 -5.31 -19.06 7.03
CA HIS A 133 -5.81 -19.76 8.21
C HIS A 133 -6.16 -21.21 7.89
N THR A 134 -5.57 -22.15 8.62
CA THR A 134 -5.84 -23.58 8.51
C THR A 134 -6.28 -24.15 9.84
N LYS A 135 -6.84 -25.38 9.84
CA LYS A 135 -7.19 -26.09 11.08
C LYS A 135 -5.97 -26.39 11.99
N ARG A 136 -4.75 -26.33 11.45
CA ARG A 136 -3.50 -26.64 12.17
C ARG A 136 -2.71 -25.38 12.54
N GLY A 137 -3.20 -24.19 12.23
CA GLY A 137 -2.53 -22.91 12.47
C GLY A 137 -2.53 -22.02 11.24
N ALA A 138 -1.79 -20.92 11.30
CA ALA A 138 -1.63 -19.96 10.21
C ALA A 138 -0.38 -20.28 9.39
N LEU A 139 -0.53 -20.28 8.07
CA LEU A 139 0.57 -20.34 7.10
C LEU A 139 0.71 -18.97 6.45
N ILE A 140 1.92 -18.63 6.02
CA ILE A 140 2.20 -17.33 5.42
C ILE A 140 2.85 -17.52 4.06
N ASP A 141 2.34 -16.82 3.05
CA ASP A 141 2.94 -16.75 1.73
C ASP A 141 3.51 -15.35 1.51
N PHE A 142 4.83 -15.26 1.40
CA PHE A 142 5.54 -14.02 1.11
C PHE A 142 5.80 -13.78 -0.39
N ASN A 143 5.34 -14.65 -1.28
CA ASN A 143 5.40 -14.40 -2.72
C ASN A 143 4.63 -13.13 -3.08
N ARG A 144 3.55 -12.89 -2.35
CA ARG A 144 2.58 -11.85 -2.65
C ARG A 144 2.29 -11.04 -1.42
N ALA A 145 2.44 -9.83 -1.64
CA ALA A 145 1.71 -8.81 -1.01
C ALA A 145 0.24 -8.89 -1.45
N ARG A 146 -0.72 -8.94 -0.60
CA ARG A 146 -2.20 -8.83 -0.70
C ARG A 146 -2.91 -8.81 -2.07
N SER A 147 -2.31 -9.19 -3.19
CA SER A 147 -2.83 -9.02 -4.55
C SER A 147 -4.13 -9.78 -4.88
N GLU A 148 -4.65 -10.61 -3.98
CA GLU A 148 -5.89 -11.37 -4.20
C GLU A 148 -7.10 -10.89 -3.41
N GLU A 149 -6.97 -9.98 -2.47
CA GLU A 149 -8.13 -9.33 -1.89
C GLU A 149 -8.56 -8.14 -2.76
N ARG A 150 -9.20 -8.44 -3.89
CA ARG A 150 -10.23 -7.56 -4.41
C ARG A 150 -11.31 -7.47 -3.32
N ARG A 151 -11.12 -6.62 -2.36
CA ARG A 151 -12.24 -6.13 -1.58
C ARG A 151 -13.03 -5.22 -2.50
N VAL A 152 -13.92 -5.83 -3.26
CA VAL A 152 -15.14 -5.14 -3.70
C VAL A 152 -15.70 -4.53 -2.43
N GLY A 153 -15.83 -3.21 -2.39
CA GLY A 153 -16.18 -2.46 -1.21
C GLY A 153 -17.33 -3.14 -0.48
N LYS A 154 -17.13 -3.42 0.81
CA LYS A 154 -18.28 -3.65 1.68
C LYS A 154 -19.02 -2.32 1.66
N GLU A 155 -20.17 -2.31 0.99
CA GLU A 155 -21.16 -1.27 1.16
C GLU A 155 -21.41 -1.13 2.66
N CYS A 156 -21.07 0.03 3.21
CA CYS A 156 -21.55 0.41 4.51
C CYS A 156 -23.07 0.56 4.39
N ARG A 157 -23.80 -0.42 4.92
CA ARG A 157 -25.22 -0.29 5.20
C ARG A 157 -25.42 0.38 6.55
#